data_0aa88ed5eecbe735e27d913bc1d18a83
#
_entry.id   0aa88ed5eecbe735e27d913bc1d18a83
#
_cell.length_a   1.000
_cell.length_b   1.000
_cell.length_c   1.000
_cell.angle_alpha   90.00
_cell.angle_beta   90.00
_cell.angle_gamma   90.00
#
_symmetry.space_group_name_H-M   'P 1'
#
loop_
_entity.id
_entity.type
_entity.pdbx_description
1 polymer ?
#
loop_
_entity_poly.entity_id
_entity_poly.type
_entity_poly.pdbx_seq_one_letter_code
_entity_poly.pdbx_strand_id
1 'polypeptide(L)'
;MGKANRGKRTARRTSKQRAKRWLRNMSAGIIAGALTLVLGGSPALSRCSRVQSAVESIVGTSASNTVSVASLGDIPEYSDSLWVCIDADGAHAQGTPSFSDEEVARAKQGSFLQFSDLDSLSRCGTAFARLGTDTLSYEERQSIRSVYPSGWVQHRYSFVDGGGLYNRSHLIAHALCGENANEKNLITGTRAMNTEAMTTFENQTARYIEDTGNHVLYRVTPMFEEGELVARGVHMEAQSVEDGGAGLSFNVYCYNVQPGVTIDYTTGENHAT
;
A
#
# COMPACT_ATOMS: atom_id res chain seq x y z
N MET A 1 -19.05 47.47 6.23
CA MET A 1 -18.04 46.62 5.59
C MET A 1 -17.24 45.88 6.68
N GLY A 2 -17.65 44.71 7.17
CA GLY A 2 -16.98 44.08 8.33
C GLY A 2 -17.30 42.59 8.56
N LYS A 3 -18.12 41.92 7.73
CA LYS A 3 -18.54 40.53 7.98
C LYS A 3 -17.83 39.46 7.14
N ALA A 4 -17.11 39.79 6.07
CA ALA A 4 -16.48 38.82 5.16
C ALA A 4 -15.15 38.21 5.65
N ASN A 5 -14.50 38.82 6.65
CA ASN A 5 -13.14 38.43 7.07
C ASN A 5 -13.12 37.48 8.30
N ARG A 6 -14.26 37.26 8.98
CA ARG A 6 -14.34 36.32 10.13
C ARG A 6 -14.52 34.87 9.70
N GLY A 7 -15.19 34.59 8.57
CA GLY A 7 -15.44 33.24 8.08
C GLY A 7 -14.18 32.53 7.56
N LYS A 8 -13.29 33.26 6.88
CA LYS A 8 -12.04 32.68 6.34
C LYS A 8 -11.00 32.33 7.43
N ARG A 9 -10.99 33.05 8.56
CA ARG A 9 -10.07 32.72 9.68
C ARG A 9 -10.51 31.54 10.51
N THR A 10 -11.81 31.30 10.65
CA THR A 10 -12.34 30.13 11.38
C THR A 10 -12.18 28.83 10.57
N ALA A 11 -12.40 28.84 9.24
CA ALA A 11 -12.20 27.69 8.38
C ALA A 11 -10.71 27.23 8.34
N ARG A 12 -9.77 28.20 8.31
CA ARG A 12 -8.33 27.90 8.29
C ARG A 12 -7.81 27.36 9.64
N ARG A 13 -8.47 27.70 10.75
CA ARG A 13 -8.11 27.23 12.10
C ARG A 13 -8.65 25.82 12.37
N THR A 14 -9.82 25.47 11.82
CA THR A 14 -10.42 24.14 11.93
C THR A 14 -9.69 23.11 11.07
N SER A 15 -9.18 23.45 9.88
CA SER A 15 -8.40 22.56 9.04
C SER A 15 -7.06 22.16 9.70
N LYS A 16 -6.33 23.11 10.29
CA LYS A 16 -5.09 22.83 11.04
C LYS A 16 -5.33 21.99 12.32
N GLN A 17 -6.48 22.16 12.98
CA GLN A 17 -6.84 21.32 14.14
C GLN A 17 -7.27 19.92 13.73
N ARG A 18 -7.90 19.76 12.56
CA ARG A 18 -8.30 18.46 12.00
C ARG A 18 -7.08 17.66 11.52
N ALA A 19 -6.14 18.33 10.84
CA ALA A 19 -4.86 17.71 10.46
C ALA A 19 -4.06 17.20 11.67
N LYS A 20 -3.97 17.99 12.75
CA LYS A 20 -3.32 17.55 14.01
C LYS A 20 -4.05 16.38 14.70
N ARG A 21 -5.38 16.27 14.54
CA ARG A 21 -6.17 15.15 15.10
C ARG A 21 -5.99 13.88 14.28
N TRP A 22 -5.86 14.02 12.94
CA TRP A 22 -5.57 12.91 12.03
C TRP A 22 -4.18 12.32 12.30
N LEU A 23 -3.14 13.16 12.39
CA LEU A 23 -1.78 12.76 12.79
C LEU A 23 -1.74 12.07 14.17
N ARG A 24 -2.58 12.50 15.12
CA ARG A 24 -2.69 11.86 16.44
C ARG A 24 -3.37 10.49 16.39
N ASN A 25 -4.30 10.27 15.46
CA ASN A 25 -4.98 8.98 15.29
C ASN A 25 -4.11 7.99 14.50
N MET A 26 -3.23 8.47 13.61
CA MET A 26 -2.21 7.64 12.95
C MET A 26 -1.12 7.21 13.94
N SER A 27 -0.72 8.08 14.88
CA SER A 27 0.30 7.75 15.90
C SER A 27 -0.20 6.81 16.99
N ALA A 28 -1.51 6.69 17.22
CA ALA A 28 -2.05 5.79 18.24
C ALA A 28 -2.00 4.30 17.83
N GLY A 29 -1.90 3.99 16.53
CA GLY A 29 -1.66 2.62 16.03
C GLY A 29 -0.18 2.21 16.04
N ILE A 30 0.75 3.15 16.21
CA ILE A 30 2.21 2.93 16.11
C ILE A 30 2.86 2.71 17.49
N ILE A 31 2.18 3.04 18.60
CA ILE A 31 2.80 3.02 19.95
C ILE A 31 3.10 1.60 20.46
N ALA A 32 2.53 0.55 19.88
CA ALA A 32 2.87 -0.83 20.26
C ALA A 32 4.12 -1.40 19.56
N GLY A 33 4.63 -0.78 18.49
CA GLY A 33 5.76 -1.27 17.70
C GLY A 33 7.06 -0.47 17.79
N ALA A 34 7.03 0.75 18.35
CA ALA A 34 8.14 1.72 18.20
C ALA A 34 9.11 1.80 19.39
N LEU A 35 8.98 0.95 20.41
CA LEU A 35 9.86 1.00 21.60
C LEU A 35 11.04 0.01 21.56
N THR A 36 11.38 -0.54 20.38
CA THR A 36 12.54 -1.45 20.23
C THR A 36 13.56 -0.94 19.20
N LEU A 37 13.60 0.36 18.93
CA LEU A 37 14.45 0.98 17.90
C LEU A 37 15.63 1.78 18.48
N VAL A 38 16.26 1.27 19.55
CA VAL A 38 17.60 1.71 19.96
C VAL A 38 18.42 0.46 20.28
N LEU A 39 19.45 0.19 19.46
CA LEU A 39 20.49 -0.84 19.58
C LEU A 39 20.11 -2.25 19.10
N GLY A 40 19.86 -2.42 17.82
CA GLY A 40 19.82 -3.71 17.16
C GLY A 40 19.34 -3.56 15.71
N GLY A 41 20.15 -3.97 14.74
CA GLY A 41 19.83 -3.84 13.32
C GLY A 41 18.42 -4.33 13.01
N SER A 42 17.67 -3.53 12.29
CA SER A 42 16.28 -3.83 11.90
C SER A 42 16.17 -5.23 11.31
N PRO A 43 15.30 -6.10 11.83
CA PRO A 43 15.11 -7.44 11.26
C PRO A 43 14.62 -7.41 9.79
N ALA A 44 14.04 -6.28 9.34
CA ALA A 44 13.63 -6.07 7.95
C ALA A 44 14.83 -6.01 6.98
N LEU A 45 15.96 -5.38 7.36
CA LEU A 45 17.14 -5.30 6.50
C LEU A 45 17.82 -6.67 6.30
N SER A 46 17.81 -7.54 7.31
CA SER A 46 18.37 -8.89 7.18
C SER A 46 17.52 -9.83 6.34
N ARG A 47 16.23 -9.49 6.11
CA ARG A 47 15.29 -10.32 5.34
C ARG A 47 15.26 -9.94 3.85
N CYS A 48 15.49 -8.67 3.50
CA CYS A 48 15.69 -8.29 2.11
C CYS A 48 16.93 -8.97 1.51
N SER A 49 17.99 -9.21 2.31
CA SER A 49 19.18 -9.92 1.84
C SER A 49 18.97 -11.43 1.55
N ARG A 50 17.93 -12.06 2.12
CA ARG A 50 17.61 -13.47 1.81
C ARG A 50 16.90 -13.64 0.46
N VAL A 51 16.13 -12.63 0.03
CA VAL A 51 15.52 -12.64 -1.31
C VAL A 51 16.63 -12.56 -2.36
N GLN A 52 17.65 -11.73 -2.12
CA GLN A 52 18.80 -11.58 -3.00
C GLN A 52 19.57 -12.91 -3.20
N SER A 53 19.75 -13.71 -2.14
CA SER A 53 20.45 -15.00 -2.24
C SER A 53 19.64 -16.08 -2.97
N ALA A 54 18.30 -16.00 -2.96
CA ALA A 54 17.45 -16.91 -3.72
C ALA A 54 17.44 -16.56 -5.22
N VAL A 55 17.52 -15.26 -5.56
CA VAL A 55 17.57 -14.77 -6.94
C VAL A 55 18.96 -15.02 -7.56
N GLU A 56 20.06 -14.79 -6.81
CA GLU A 56 21.42 -15.04 -7.31
C GLU A 56 21.70 -16.53 -7.62
N SER A 57 21.01 -17.47 -7.01
CA SER A 57 21.15 -18.90 -7.31
C SER A 57 20.44 -19.32 -8.61
N ILE A 58 19.61 -18.47 -9.20
CA ILE A 58 18.86 -18.74 -10.45
C ILE A 58 19.47 -18.03 -11.66
N VAL A 59 20.26 -16.96 -11.47
CA VAL A 59 20.81 -16.15 -12.56
C VAL A 59 22.33 -16.39 -12.70
N GLY A 60 22.68 -17.47 -13.37
CA GLY A 60 23.99 -17.55 -14.04
C GLY A 60 23.94 -16.79 -15.37
N THR A 61 24.88 -15.82 -15.53
CA THR A 61 25.27 -15.06 -16.74
C THR A 61 24.44 -13.85 -17.16
N SER A 62 25.07 -12.69 -16.94
CA SER A 62 25.10 -11.45 -17.74
C SER A 62 23.93 -11.14 -18.70
N ALA A 63 23.02 -10.27 -18.24
CA ALA A 63 22.42 -9.16 -18.98
C ALA A 63 21.64 -8.31 -18.00
N SER A 64 21.73 -7.00 -18.09
CA SER A 64 20.90 -6.05 -17.35
C SER A 64 19.42 -6.24 -17.75
N ASN A 65 18.74 -7.13 -17.09
CA ASN A 65 17.30 -7.29 -17.21
C ASN A 65 16.67 -6.76 -15.93
N THR A 66 16.02 -5.61 -16.04
CA THR A 66 14.98 -5.16 -15.13
C THR A 66 13.93 -6.26 -15.04
N VAL A 67 13.96 -7.02 -13.96
CA VAL A 67 12.93 -8.02 -13.66
C VAL A 67 11.74 -7.24 -13.11
N SER A 68 10.78 -6.90 -13.96
CA SER A 68 9.46 -6.54 -13.46
C SER A 68 8.90 -7.79 -12.77
N VAL A 69 8.32 -7.66 -11.59
CA VAL A 69 7.54 -8.75 -10.98
C VAL A 69 6.35 -8.99 -11.89
N ALA A 70 6.52 -9.88 -12.84
CA ALA A 70 5.52 -10.19 -13.85
C ALA A 70 4.54 -11.27 -13.34
N SER A 71 4.92 -12.04 -12.31
CA SER A 71 4.11 -13.15 -11.84
C SER A 71 4.29 -13.43 -10.34
N LEU A 72 3.29 -14.10 -9.74
CA LEU A 72 3.36 -14.59 -8.37
C LEU A 72 4.49 -15.61 -8.16
N GLY A 73 4.94 -16.29 -9.23
CA GLY A 73 6.06 -17.22 -9.17
C GLY A 73 7.39 -16.56 -8.78
N ASP A 74 7.50 -15.24 -8.93
CA ASP A 74 8.69 -14.49 -8.53
C ASP A 74 8.65 -14.08 -7.04
N ILE A 75 7.50 -14.23 -6.36
CA ILE A 75 7.31 -13.87 -4.97
C ILE A 75 7.63 -15.06 -4.06
N PRO A 76 8.52 -14.91 -3.05
CA PRO A 76 8.77 -15.95 -2.07
C PRO A 76 7.48 -16.37 -1.34
N GLU A 77 7.40 -17.64 -0.95
CA GLU A 77 6.30 -18.08 -0.09
C GLU A 77 6.27 -17.30 1.23
N TYR A 78 5.06 -17.07 1.72
CA TYR A 78 4.88 -16.44 3.03
C TYR A 78 5.53 -17.28 4.13
N SER A 79 6.32 -16.64 4.98
CA SER A 79 6.90 -17.28 6.16
C SER A 79 6.41 -16.65 7.46
N ASP A 80 6.90 -15.46 7.79
CA ASP A 80 6.58 -14.76 9.04
C ASP A 80 6.56 -13.24 8.89
N SER A 81 6.91 -12.72 7.71
CA SER A 81 6.85 -11.29 7.39
C SER A 81 5.66 -10.99 6.48
N LEU A 82 4.86 -10.01 6.85
CA LEU A 82 3.68 -9.60 6.06
C LEU A 82 4.05 -8.94 4.73
N TRP A 83 5.31 -8.63 4.48
CA TRP A 83 5.80 -8.12 3.20
C TRP A 83 7.23 -8.58 2.91
N VAL A 84 7.59 -8.51 1.64
CA VAL A 84 8.98 -8.67 1.17
C VAL A 84 9.33 -7.51 0.25
N CYS A 85 10.62 -7.13 0.21
CA CYS A 85 11.15 -6.18 -0.75
C CYS A 85 11.47 -6.90 -2.06
N ILE A 86 11.18 -6.24 -3.19
CA ILE A 86 11.44 -6.73 -4.53
C ILE A 86 12.61 -5.93 -5.11
N ASP A 87 13.56 -6.61 -5.75
CA ASP A 87 14.76 -5.99 -6.33
C ASP A 87 15.52 -5.08 -5.34
N ALA A 88 15.59 -5.52 -4.08
CA ALA A 88 16.35 -4.81 -3.07
C ALA A 88 17.85 -5.05 -3.25
N ASP A 89 18.62 -3.97 -3.18
CA ASP A 89 20.08 -3.99 -3.22
C ASP A 89 20.70 -3.14 -2.10
N GLY A 90 22.01 -2.98 -2.10
CA GLY A 90 22.70 -2.18 -1.10
C GLY A 90 22.38 -0.69 -1.13
N ALA A 91 21.90 -0.16 -2.25
CA ALA A 91 21.50 1.23 -2.43
C ALA A 91 19.99 1.42 -2.20
N HIS A 92 19.18 0.40 -2.52
CA HIS A 92 17.72 0.42 -2.49
C HIS A 92 17.18 -0.66 -1.54
N ALA A 93 17.35 -0.45 -0.24
CA ALA A 93 17.00 -1.43 0.80
C ALA A 93 15.50 -1.81 0.84
N GLN A 94 14.62 -0.96 0.32
CA GLN A 94 13.19 -1.22 0.19
C GLN A 94 12.77 -1.63 -1.24
N GLY A 95 13.74 -2.00 -2.08
CA GLY A 95 13.51 -2.41 -3.47
C GLY A 95 13.54 -1.24 -4.47
N THR A 96 13.72 -1.60 -5.74
CA THR A 96 13.78 -0.65 -6.85
C THR A 96 12.48 -0.71 -7.63
N PRO A 97 11.70 0.39 -7.71
CA PRO A 97 10.46 0.43 -8.49
C PRO A 97 10.73 0.24 -10.00
N SER A 98 9.78 -0.36 -10.69
CA SER A 98 9.89 -0.71 -12.12
C SER A 98 9.20 0.32 -13.04
N PHE A 99 9.14 1.60 -12.65
CA PHE A 99 8.52 2.64 -13.48
C PHE A 99 9.32 2.90 -14.75
N SER A 100 8.62 2.97 -15.91
CA SER A 100 9.25 3.33 -17.17
C SER A 100 9.57 4.83 -17.24
N ASP A 101 10.48 5.20 -18.15
CA ASP A 101 10.81 6.61 -18.38
C ASP A 101 9.58 7.43 -18.81
N GLU A 102 8.64 6.83 -19.55
CA GLU A 102 7.38 7.45 -19.97
C GLU A 102 6.45 7.69 -18.76
N GLU A 103 6.36 6.74 -17.82
CA GLU A 103 5.57 6.90 -16.60
C GLU A 103 6.14 8.00 -15.70
N VAL A 104 7.47 8.03 -15.56
CA VAL A 104 8.17 9.10 -14.83
C VAL A 104 7.99 10.45 -15.52
N ALA A 105 8.10 10.51 -16.85
CA ALA A 105 7.88 11.74 -17.62
C ALA A 105 6.43 12.24 -17.48
N ARG A 106 5.43 11.33 -17.50
CA ARG A 106 4.03 11.65 -17.25
C ARG A 106 3.82 12.26 -15.86
N ALA A 107 4.46 11.70 -14.84
CA ALA A 107 4.37 12.21 -13.47
C ALA A 107 4.90 13.64 -13.33
N LYS A 108 5.87 14.06 -14.14
CA LYS A 108 6.40 15.43 -14.19
C LYS A 108 5.46 16.43 -14.87
N GLN A 109 4.47 15.97 -15.65
CA GLN A 109 3.56 16.84 -16.39
C GLN A 109 2.32 17.25 -15.58
N GLY A 110 1.87 16.45 -14.64
CA GLY A 110 0.69 16.78 -13.82
C GLY A 110 0.14 15.60 -13.04
N SER A 111 -0.83 15.90 -12.17
CA SER A 111 -1.53 14.91 -11.34
C SER A 111 -2.41 14.00 -12.19
N PHE A 112 -2.46 12.74 -11.83
CA PHE A 112 -3.40 11.77 -12.35
C PHE A 112 -3.74 10.73 -11.27
N LEU A 113 -4.94 10.16 -11.39
CA LEU A 113 -5.42 9.06 -10.58
C LEU A 113 -6.17 8.11 -11.52
N GLN A 114 -5.71 6.88 -11.62
CA GLN A 114 -6.19 5.91 -12.58
C GLN A 114 -6.42 4.57 -11.90
N PHE A 115 -7.58 3.96 -12.18
CA PHE A 115 -7.94 2.62 -11.74
C PHE A 115 -8.29 1.80 -12.97
N SER A 116 -7.74 0.60 -13.07
CA SER A 116 -8.14 -0.35 -14.12
C SER A 116 -9.60 -0.73 -14.00
N ASP A 117 -10.24 -1.07 -15.11
CA ASP A 117 -11.57 -1.67 -15.09
C ASP A 117 -11.51 -3.02 -14.36
N LEU A 118 -12.64 -3.40 -13.76
CA LEU A 118 -12.80 -4.74 -13.21
C LEU A 118 -12.72 -5.78 -14.32
N ASP A 119 -12.09 -6.90 -14.04
CA ASP A 119 -12.02 -8.00 -14.98
C ASP A 119 -13.34 -8.83 -15.02
N SER A 120 -13.36 -9.90 -15.81
CA SER A 120 -14.53 -10.77 -15.96
C SER A 120 -14.96 -11.49 -14.67
N LEU A 121 -14.10 -11.56 -13.67
CA LEU A 121 -14.38 -12.08 -12.32
C LEU A 121 -14.69 -10.96 -11.32
N SER A 122 -14.89 -9.73 -11.79
CA SER A 122 -15.10 -8.53 -10.96
C SER A 122 -13.93 -8.24 -10.00
N ARG A 123 -12.70 -8.60 -10.38
CA ARG A 123 -11.48 -8.31 -9.61
C ARG A 123 -10.89 -6.97 -10.03
N CYS A 124 -10.33 -6.24 -9.06
CA CYS A 124 -9.58 -5.03 -9.35
C CYS A 124 -8.29 -5.35 -10.11
N GLY A 125 -7.94 -4.47 -11.05
CA GLY A 125 -6.60 -4.42 -11.63
C GLY A 125 -5.74 -3.35 -10.95
N THR A 126 -4.71 -2.89 -11.66
CA THR A 126 -3.75 -1.91 -11.15
C THR A 126 -4.41 -0.56 -10.86
N ALA A 127 -4.07 0.01 -9.71
CA ALA A 127 -4.29 1.41 -9.37
C ALA A 127 -2.97 2.17 -9.53
N PHE A 128 -2.97 3.31 -10.23
CA PHE A 128 -1.79 4.07 -10.59
C PHE A 128 -2.03 5.58 -10.46
N ALA A 129 -1.15 6.29 -9.76
CA ALA A 129 -1.34 7.70 -9.46
C ALA A 129 -0.02 8.48 -9.37
N ARG A 130 -0.11 9.78 -9.61
CA ARG A 130 0.83 10.77 -9.10
C ARG A 130 0.19 11.45 -7.89
N LEU A 131 0.69 11.14 -6.72
CA LEU A 131 0.22 11.65 -5.43
C LEU A 131 0.98 12.92 -5.04
N GLY A 132 0.31 13.85 -4.40
CA GLY A 132 0.88 15.10 -3.91
C GLY A 132 -0.01 15.75 -2.86
N THR A 133 0.32 16.95 -2.43
CA THR A 133 -0.49 17.70 -1.44
C THR A 133 -1.90 18.03 -1.96
N ASP A 134 -2.10 18.01 -3.27
CA ASP A 134 -3.36 18.21 -3.97
C ASP A 134 -4.26 16.96 -3.98
N THR A 135 -3.70 15.78 -3.76
CA THR A 135 -4.45 14.51 -3.68
C THR A 135 -4.71 14.05 -2.26
N LEU A 136 -3.91 14.48 -1.28
CA LEU A 136 -4.10 14.08 0.11
C LEU A 136 -5.48 14.49 0.64
N SER A 137 -6.19 13.54 1.24
CA SER A 137 -7.51 13.78 1.80
C SER A 137 -7.46 13.85 3.33
N TYR A 138 -7.98 14.95 3.85
CA TYR A 138 -8.19 15.17 5.29
C TYR A 138 -9.68 15.11 5.66
N GLU A 139 -10.51 14.70 4.72
CA GLU A 139 -11.96 14.55 4.94
C GLU A 139 -12.27 13.27 5.74
N GLU A 140 -13.41 13.26 6.42
CA GLU A 140 -13.86 12.05 7.09
C GLU A 140 -14.27 10.99 6.06
N ARG A 141 -13.80 9.75 6.26
CA ARG A 141 -14.19 8.62 5.43
C ARG A 141 -15.69 8.43 5.47
N GLN A 142 -16.28 8.27 4.30
CA GLN A 142 -17.67 7.84 4.18
C GLN A 142 -17.76 6.31 4.28
N SER A 143 -18.99 5.81 4.46
CA SER A 143 -19.21 4.37 4.52
C SER A 143 -18.93 3.71 3.17
N ILE A 144 -18.12 2.65 3.20
CA ILE A 144 -17.81 1.82 2.03
C ILE A 144 -18.48 0.44 2.13
N ARG A 145 -19.46 0.28 3.03
CA ARG A 145 -20.10 -1.01 3.31
C ARG A 145 -20.94 -1.56 2.13
N SER A 146 -21.35 -0.69 1.22
CA SER A 146 -22.10 -1.07 0.01
C SER A 146 -21.26 -1.78 -1.05
N VAL A 147 -19.92 -1.66 -1.00
CA VAL A 147 -19.04 -2.35 -1.94
C VAL A 147 -18.70 -3.73 -1.42
N TYR A 148 -18.86 -4.73 -2.26
CA TYR A 148 -18.50 -6.12 -2.00
C TYR A 148 -17.45 -6.55 -3.02
N PRO A 149 -16.15 -6.46 -2.69
CA PRO A 149 -15.09 -6.90 -3.59
C PRO A 149 -15.21 -8.40 -3.90
N SER A 150 -14.56 -8.86 -4.97
CA SER A 150 -14.51 -10.29 -5.31
C SER A 150 -14.06 -11.14 -4.11
N GLY A 151 -14.62 -12.33 -3.92
CA GLY A 151 -14.27 -13.25 -2.83
C GLY A 151 -14.60 -12.75 -1.42
N TRP A 152 -15.58 -11.84 -1.25
CA TRP A 152 -15.96 -11.30 0.06
C TRP A 152 -16.78 -12.28 0.89
N VAL A 153 -16.11 -13.13 1.70
CA VAL A 153 -16.73 -14.05 2.66
C VAL A 153 -16.22 -13.74 4.06
N GLN A 154 -16.95 -12.91 4.79
CA GLN A 154 -16.51 -12.36 6.09
C GLN A 154 -16.79 -13.31 7.25
N HIS A 155 -15.74 -13.85 7.88
CA HIS A 155 -15.81 -14.52 9.17
C HIS A 155 -15.18 -13.67 10.28
N ARG A 156 -15.47 -14.03 11.52
CA ARG A 156 -14.98 -13.32 12.69
C ARG A 156 -14.17 -14.24 13.59
N TYR A 157 -13.02 -13.76 14.03
CA TYR A 157 -12.10 -14.47 14.91
C TYR A 157 -11.73 -13.59 16.10
N SER A 158 -11.78 -14.14 17.32
CA SER A 158 -11.49 -13.39 18.54
C SER A 158 -10.03 -12.93 18.66
N PHE A 159 -9.11 -13.59 17.95
CA PHE A 159 -7.69 -13.27 17.92
C PHE A 159 -7.31 -12.27 16.81
N VAL A 160 -8.24 -11.92 15.91
CA VAL A 160 -8.02 -10.89 14.89
C VAL A 160 -8.43 -9.53 15.47
N ASP A 161 -7.58 -8.51 15.33
CA ASP A 161 -7.88 -7.16 15.79
C ASP A 161 -9.18 -6.63 15.13
N GLY A 162 -10.11 -6.11 15.95
CA GLY A 162 -11.44 -5.72 15.48
C GLY A 162 -12.37 -6.91 15.14
N GLY A 163 -11.88 -8.14 15.23
CA GLY A 163 -12.62 -9.38 15.12
C GLY A 163 -13.01 -9.81 13.70
N GLY A 164 -12.98 -8.95 12.72
CA GLY A 164 -13.31 -9.28 11.33
C GLY A 164 -12.07 -9.63 10.52
N LEU A 165 -12.08 -10.76 9.79
CA LEU A 165 -10.95 -11.16 8.97
C LEU A 165 -10.67 -10.17 7.85
N TYR A 166 -11.70 -9.91 7.03
CA TYR A 166 -11.53 -9.08 5.85
C TYR A 166 -11.88 -7.61 6.09
N ASN A 167 -11.10 -6.77 5.47
CA ASN A 167 -11.35 -5.35 5.25
C ASN A 167 -11.62 -5.11 3.76
N ARG A 168 -12.41 -4.11 3.45
CA ARG A 168 -12.46 -3.51 2.13
C ARG A 168 -11.20 -2.67 1.99
N SER A 169 -10.11 -3.32 1.56
CA SER A 169 -8.79 -2.69 1.47
C SER A 169 -8.71 -1.82 0.23
N HIS A 170 -8.43 -0.53 0.42
CA HIS A 170 -8.13 0.34 -0.70
C HIS A 170 -6.77 -0.05 -1.29
N LEU A 171 -6.66 -0.09 -2.62
CA LEU A 171 -5.36 -0.19 -3.30
C LEU A 171 -4.55 1.10 -3.10
N ILE A 172 -5.14 2.26 -3.36
CA ILE A 172 -4.60 3.55 -2.94
C ILE A 172 -5.46 4.08 -1.81
N ALA A 173 -4.85 4.28 -0.64
CA ALA A 173 -5.55 4.68 0.58
C ALA A 173 -6.38 5.95 0.40
N HIS A 174 -7.56 6.02 1.04
CA HIS A 174 -8.37 7.24 1.07
C HIS A 174 -7.59 8.49 1.50
N ALA A 175 -6.66 8.33 2.45
CA ALA A 175 -5.82 9.44 2.91
C ALA A 175 -4.90 9.99 1.81
N LEU A 176 -4.53 9.18 0.81
CA LEU A 176 -3.63 9.55 -0.28
C LEU A 176 -4.35 10.12 -1.50
N CYS A 177 -5.62 9.70 -1.74
CA CYS A 177 -6.32 10.07 -2.98
C CYS A 177 -7.76 10.53 -2.83
N GLY A 178 -8.34 10.50 -1.62
CA GLY A 178 -9.72 10.93 -1.36
C GLY A 178 -10.82 9.96 -1.79
N GLU A 179 -10.49 8.87 -2.47
CA GLU A 179 -11.47 7.88 -2.94
C GLU A 179 -12.09 7.10 -1.77
N ASN A 180 -13.42 6.98 -1.76
CA ASN A 180 -14.16 6.24 -0.73
C ASN A 180 -14.66 4.89 -1.27
N ALA A 181 -15.87 4.87 -1.85
CA ALA A 181 -16.57 3.66 -2.27
C ALA A 181 -16.35 3.33 -3.76
N ASN A 182 -15.15 3.54 -4.25
CA ASN A 182 -14.75 3.18 -5.60
C ASN A 182 -14.47 1.67 -5.66
N GLU A 183 -15.32 0.92 -6.36
CA GLU A 183 -15.19 -0.53 -6.50
C GLU A 183 -13.90 -0.97 -7.21
N LYS A 184 -13.34 -0.13 -8.08
CA LYS A 184 -12.07 -0.37 -8.77
C LYS A 184 -10.83 -0.15 -7.88
N ASN A 185 -11.03 0.37 -6.67
CA ASN A 185 -9.99 0.64 -5.69
C ASN A 185 -10.13 -0.19 -4.40
N LEU A 186 -11.07 -1.15 -4.36
CA LEU A 186 -11.37 -1.92 -3.15
C LEU A 186 -11.24 -3.42 -3.42
N ILE A 187 -10.38 -4.08 -2.65
CA ILE A 187 -10.20 -5.53 -2.69
C ILE A 187 -10.59 -6.19 -1.36
N THR A 188 -10.82 -7.50 -1.39
CA THR A 188 -10.94 -8.33 -0.19
C THR A 188 -9.56 -8.55 0.40
N GLY A 189 -9.20 -7.75 1.40
CA GLY A 189 -7.90 -7.81 2.07
C GLY A 189 -8.02 -8.23 3.53
N THR A 190 -7.09 -9.03 4.02
CA THR A 190 -7.02 -9.42 5.43
C THR A 190 -6.76 -8.22 6.34
N ARG A 191 -7.13 -8.37 7.60
CA ARG A 191 -6.83 -7.35 8.62
C ARG A 191 -5.33 -7.08 8.70
N ALA A 192 -4.51 -8.11 8.76
CA ALA A 192 -3.06 -7.99 8.85
C ALA A 192 -2.46 -7.27 7.63
N MET A 193 -2.81 -7.68 6.40
CA MET A 193 -2.34 -7.00 5.21
C MET A 193 -2.72 -5.52 5.22
N ASN A 194 -4.01 -5.22 5.46
CA ASN A 194 -4.53 -3.85 5.33
C ASN A 194 -3.98 -2.90 6.42
N THR A 195 -3.85 -3.36 7.68
CA THR A 195 -3.55 -2.45 8.81
C THR A 195 -2.10 -2.47 9.26
N GLU A 196 -1.32 -3.45 8.83
CA GLU A 196 0.08 -3.58 9.22
C GLU A 196 1.01 -3.48 8.00
N ALA A 197 0.81 -4.32 6.96
CA ALA A 197 1.68 -4.32 5.80
C ALA A 197 1.50 -3.06 4.95
N MET A 198 0.33 -2.87 4.32
CA MET A 198 0.09 -1.75 3.41
C MET A 198 0.22 -0.39 4.10
N THR A 199 -0.35 -0.25 5.31
CA THR A 199 -0.32 1.01 6.07
C THR A 199 1.12 1.48 6.36
N THR A 200 2.10 0.59 6.45
CA THR A 200 3.52 0.95 6.62
C THR A 200 3.98 1.84 5.45
N PHE A 201 3.71 1.44 4.22
CA PHE A 201 4.15 2.12 3.00
C PHE A 201 3.25 3.32 2.65
N GLU A 202 1.95 3.21 2.91
CA GLU A 202 1.00 4.33 2.78
C GLU A 202 1.38 5.50 3.68
N ASN A 203 1.71 5.23 4.94
CA ASN A 203 2.15 6.25 5.90
C ASN A 203 3.51 6.86 5.52
N GLN A 204 4.43 6.06 5.00
CA GLN A 204 5.72 6.54 4.51
C GLN A 204 5.52 7.52 3.35
N THR A 205 4.64 7.17 2.41
CA THR A 205 4.26 8.02 1.27
C THR A 205 3.60 9.33 1.72
N ALA A 206 2.59 9.24 2.62
CA ALA A 206 1.89 10.41 3.14
C ALA A 206 2.85 11.39 3.84
N ARG A 207 3.72 10.88 4.69
CA ARG A 207 4.73 11.70 5.41
C ARG A 207 5.69 12.38 4.46
N TYR A 208 6.21 11.66 3.45
CA TYR A 208 7.09 12.25 2.47
C TYR A 208 6.42 13.45 1.76
N ILE A 209 5.17 13.28 1.31
CA ILE A 209 4.41 14.34 0.66
C ILE A 209 4.15 15.53 1.62
N GLU A 210 3.77 15.26 2.88
CA GLU A 210 3.50 16.29 3.88
C GLU A 210 4.76 17.09 4.26
N ASP A 211 5.90 16.41 4.42
CA ASP A 211 7.14 17.01 4.89
C ASP A 211 7.86 17.81 3.78
N THR A 212 7.77 17.36 2.53
CA THR A 212 8.50 17.96 1.40
C THR A 212 7.65 18.82 0.49
N GLY A 213 6.34 18.55 0.39
CA GLY A 213 5.46 19.11 -0.62
C GLY A 213 5.68 18.53 -2.02
N ASN A 214 6.58 17.57 -2.17
CA ASN A 214 6.90 16.90 -3.41
C ASN A 214 5.86 15.83 -3.77
N HIS A 215 5.99 15.26 -4.97
CA HIS A 215 5.06 14.28 -5.50
C HIS A 215 5.67 12.88 -5.52
N VAL A 216 4.78 11.89 -5.50
CA VAL A 216 5.14 10.48 -5.54
C VAL A 216 4.40 9.80 -6.68
N LEU A 217 5.12 9.13 -7.55
CA LEU A 217 4.58 8.16 -8.49
C LEU A 217 4.29 6.88 -7.69
N TYR A 218 3.05 6.38 -7.74
CA TYR A 218 2.56 5.34 -6.85
C TYR A 218 1.71 4.34 -7.62
N ARG A 219 2.05 3.05 -7.54
CA ARG A 219 1.33 1.97 -8.19
C ARG A 219 1.05 0.84 -7.22
N VAL A 220 -0.17 0.31 -7.27
CA VAL A 220 -0.56 -0.87 -6.50
C VAL A 220 -1.28 -1.85 -7.42
N THR A 221 -0.74 -3.07 -7.51
CA THR A 221 -1.27 -4.13 -8.36
C THR A 221 -1.68 -5.32 -7.49
N PRO A 222 -2.97 -5.64 -7.38
CA PRO A 222 -3.41 -6.87 -6.72
C PRO A 222 -3.03 -8.08 -7.60
N MET A 223 -2.47 -9.11 -6.97
CA MET A 223 -1.97 -10.27 -7.68
C MET A 223 -2.79 -11.52 -7.34
N PHE A 224 -3.34 -12.14 -8.39
CA PHE A 224 -4.21 -13.32 -8.31
C PHE A 224 -3.57 -14.48 -9.09
N GLU A 225 -3.78 -15.70 -8.65
CA GLU A 225 -3.66 -16.85 -9.52
C GLU A 225 -4.91 -17.02 -10.40
N GLU A 226 -4.82 -17.91 -11.39
CA GLU A 226 -5.93 -18.13 -12.32
C GLU A 226 -7.17 -18.64 -11.57
N GLY A 227 -8.32 -17.99 -11.82
CA GLY A 227 -9.60 -18.36 -11.22
C GLY A 227 -9.83 -17.91 -9.79
N GLU A 228 -8.85 -17.31 -9.12
CA GLU A 228 -9.00 -16.83 -7.74
C GLU A 228 -9.84 -15.55 -7.66
N LEU A 229 -10.67 -15.45 -6.62
CA LEU A 229 -11.47 -14.26 -6.32
C LEU A 229 -10.84 -13.34 -5.30
N VAL A 230 -9.89 -13.86 -4.50
CA VAL A 230 -9.13 -13.09 -3.50
C VAL A 230 -7.69 -12.99 -3.96
N ALA A 231 -7.11 -11.79 -3.96
CA ALA A 231 -5.70 -11.61 -4.30
C ALA A 231 -4.79 -12.30 -3.28
N ARG A 232 -3.72 -12.94 -3.75
CA ARG A 232 -2.65 -13.50 -2.90
C ARG A 232 -1.89 -12.43 -2.13
N GLY A 233 -1.87 -11.23 -2.66
CA GLY A 233 -1.29 -10.03 -2.09
C GLY A 233 -1.36 -8.85 -3.01
N VAL A 234 -0.68 -7.79 -2.65
CA VAL A 234 -0.56 -6.58 -3.47
C VAL A 234 0.90 -6.23 -3.67
N HIS A 235 1.28 -5.96 -4.92
CA HIS A 235 2.55 -5.38 -5.29
C HIS A 235 2.44 -3.86 -5.22
N MET A 236 3.24 -3.21 -4.36
CA MET A 236 3.21 -1.77 -4.14
C MET A 236 4.55 -1.17 -4.54
N GLU A 237 4.51 -0.14 -5.37
CA GLU A 237 5.68 0.60 -5.82
C GLU A 237 5.49 2.09 -5.62
N ALA A 238 6.55 2.77 -5.22
CA ALA A 238 6.57 4.22 -5.12
C ALA A 238 7.94 4.80 -5.46
N GLN A 239 7.92 5.99 -6.06
CA GLN A 239 9.12 6.77 -6.34
C GLN A 239 8.80 8.25 -6.24
N SER A 240 9.59 8.99 -5.47
CA SER A 240 9.50 10.45 -5.45
C SER A 240 9.89 11.04 -6.79
N VAL A 241 9.10 12.03 -7.28
CA VAL A 241 9.17 12.51 -8.66
C VAL A 241 10.29 13.53 -8.86
N GLU A 242 10.40 14.50 -7.94
CA GLU A 242 11.29 15.66 -8.08
C GLU A 242 12.76 15.30 -7.93
N ASP A 243 13.07 14.30 -7.12
CA ASP A 243 14.43 13.87 -6.79
C ASP A 243 14.78 12.47 -7.35
N GLY A 244 13.89 11.91 -8.20
CA GLY A 244 14.13 10.65 -8.88
C GLY A 244 14.22 9.44 -7.94
N GLY A 245 13.49 9.46 -6.84
CA GLY A 245 13.45 8.37 -5.87
C GLY A 245 14.41 8.51 -4.69
N ALA A 246 15.21 9.59 -4.64
CA ALA A 246 16.19 9.77 -3.57
C ALA A 246 15.54 9.98 -2.20
N GLY A 247 14.39 10.62 -2.12
CA GLY A 247 13.67 10.88 -0.86
C GLY A 247 12.68 9.79 -0.48
N LEU A 248 12.11 9.11 -1.47
CA LEU A 248 11.20 7.99 -1.28
C LEU A 248 11.30 7.03 -2.46
N SER A 249 11.63 5.78 -2.17
CA SER A 249 11.63 4.69 -3.14
C SER A 249 11.32 3.39 -2.44
N PHE A 250 10.33 2.63 -2.93
CA PHE A 250 10.10 1.26 -2.52
C PHE A 250 9.45 0.41 -3.61
N ASN A 251 9.74 -0.88 -3.56
CA ASN A 251 9.15 -1.92 -4.39
C ASN A 251 8.92 -3.13 -3.48
N VAL A 252 7.66 -3.38 -3.10
CA VAL A 252 7.33 -4.36 -2.07
C VAL A 252 6.10 -5.18 -2.44
N TYR A 253 6.08 -6.42 -1.99
CA TYR A 253 4.89 -7.25 -2.04
C TYR A 253 4.34 -7.47 -0.63
N CYS A 254 3.07 -7.11 -0.42
CA CYS A 254 2.35 -7.32 0.83
C CYS A 254 1.45 -8.55 0.70
N TYR A 255 1.69 -9.56 1.54
CA TYR A 255 0.93 -10.82 1.53
C TYR A 255 -0.48 -10.63 2.08
N ASN A 256 -1.48 -11.16 1.36
CA ASN A 256 -2.87 -11.15 1.82
C ASN A 256 -3.15 -12.37 2.71
N VAL A 257 -2.49 -12.44 3.84
CA VAL A 257 -2.58 -13.50 4.83
C VAL A 257 -3.06 -12.96 6.17
N GLN A 258 -3.58 -13.84 7.02
CA GLN A 258 -3.87 -13.55 8.42
C GLN A 258 -3.28 -14.67 9.26
N PRO A 259 -2.30 -14.40 10.15
CA PRO A 259 -1.78 -15.42 11.06
C PRO A 259 -2.91 -16.14 11.82
N GLY A 260 -2.87 -17.48 11.83
CA GLY A 260 -3.89 -18.31 12.45
C GLY A 260 -5.17 -18.51 11.63
N VAL A 261 -5.19 -18.12 10.35
CA VAL A 261 -6.33 -18.35 9.44
C VAL A 261 -5.84 -18.92 8.12
N THR A 262 -6.48 -19.98 7.68
CA THR A 262 -6.35 -20.51 6.31
C THR A 262 -7.42 -19.87 5.42
N ILE A 263 -7.02 -19.41 4.24
CA ILE A 263 -7.88 -18.77 3.24
C ILE A 263 -7.91 -19.61 1.98
N ASP A 264 -9.09 -19.90 1.48
CA ASP A 264 -9.31 -20.35 0.11
C ASP A 264 -9.40 -19.13 -0.80
N TYR A 265 -8.35 -18.84 -1.53
CA TYR A 265 -8.29 -17.67 -2.41
C TYR A 265 -9.22 -17.80 -3.63
N THR A 266 -9.64 -19.02 -4.01
CA THR A 266 -10.59 -19.23 -5.11
C THR A 266 -11.96 -18.72 -4.75
N THR A 267 -12.40 -18.88 -3.49
CA THR A 267 -13.75 -18.56 -3.06
C THR A 267 -13.83 -17.39 -2.06
N GLY A 268 -12.77 -17.17 -1.28
CA GLY A 268 -12.75 -16.29 -0.12
C GLY A 268 -13.19 -16.94 1.18
N GLU A 269 -13.61 -18.22 1.14
CA GLU A 269 -13.90 -18.98 2.35
C GLU A 269 -12.66 -19.11 3.24
N ASN A 270 -12.86 -19.20 4.55
CA ASN A 270 -11.76 -19.17 5.50
C ASN A 270 -12.12 -19.82 6.82
N HIS A 271 -11.10 -20.35 7.51
CA HIS A 271 -11.24 -20.99 8.83
C HIS A 271 -9.98 -20.81 9.66
N ALA A 272 -10.11 -20.91 10.99
CA ALA A 272 -8.96 -20.91 11.89
C ALA A 272 -8.11 -22.18 11.66
N THR A 273 -6.78 -22.01 11.69
CA THR A 273 -5.81 -23.11 11.58
C THR A 273 -5.65 -23.86 12.89
#